data_2f558881b3bf3a54ded7a4b042b6a39f
#
_entry.id   2f558881b3bf3a54ded7a4b042b6a39f
#
_cell.length_a   1.000
_cell.length_b   1.000
_cell.length_c   1.000
_cell.angle_alpha   90.00
_cell.angle_beta   90.00
_cell.angle_gamma   90.00
#
_symmetry.space_group_name_H-M   'P 1'
#
loop_
_entity.id
_entity.type
_entity.pdbx_description
1 polymer ?
#
loop_
_entity_poly.entity_id
_entity_poly.type
_entity_poly.pdbx_seq_one_letter_code
_entity_poly.pdbx_strand_id
1 'polypeptide(L)'
;MRFFSQKYIFSYLCNSLCKKQITASYSLSWEQRKAKELFVSTADKGYPELPVLSATQDRGMIRRDENSINIFHDKKNEAGYKRVLPGQFVIHLRSFQGGFAHSAIEGITSPAYTVFGFSEPEKHDSEYWKYVFTSKSFIRRLETVTYGIRDGRSISYEEFLTLGFVYPSKAEQTAIARYLDKLSDLITLHQCKRIIMLCFLFTSYTMQVLQIRCV
;
A
#
# COMPACT_ATOMS: atom_id res chain seq x y z
N MET A 1 7.15 -12.40 21.71
CA MET A 1 5.77 -11.86 21.53
C MET A 1 5.57 -11.63 20.03
N ARG A 2 4.70 -12.43 19.41
CA ARG A 2 4.45 -12.35 17.96
C ARG A 2 3.58 -11.13 17.69
N PHE A 3 4.09 -10.18 16.94
CA PHE A 3 3.32 -9.09 16.35
C PHE A 3 2.26 -9.70 15.42
N PHE A 4 1.01 -9.73 15.87
CA PHE A 4 -0.11 -9.99 14.99
C PHE A 4 -0.23 -8.80 14.04
N SER A 5 0.24 -9.00 12.82
CA SER A 5 0.26 -8.01 11.77
C SER A 5 -1.17 -7.50 11.53
N GLN A 6 -1.33 -6.17 11.52
CA GLN A 6 -2.53 -5.40 11.14
C GLN A 6 -3.23 -5.95 9.88
N LYS A 7 -2.48 -6.59 9.00
CA LYS A 7 -2.94 -7.30 7.78
C LYS A 7 -3.90 -8.48 8.04
N TYR A 8 -3.90 -9.10 9.24
CA TYR A 8 -4.80 -10.26 9.51
C TYR A 8 -6.23 -9.85 9.85
N ILE A 9 -6.40 -8.75 10.59
CA ILE A 9 -7.73 -8.24 10.96
C ILE A 9 -8.45 -7.73 9.72
N PHE A 10 -7.71 -7.12 8.79
CA PHE A 10 -8.22 -6.55 7.57
C PHE A 10 -8.85 -7.56 6.61
N SER A 11 -8.19 -8.71 6.40
CA SER A 11 -8.71 -9.76 5.52
C SER A 11 -9.99 -10.41 6.05
N TYR A 12 -10.11 -10.52 7.39
CA TYR A 12 -11.26 -11.15 8.01
C TYR A 12 -12.48 -10.21 8.04
N LEU A 13 -12.26 -8.93 8.32
CA LEU A 13 -13.33 -7.92 8.34
C LEU A 13 -13.87 -7.61 6.95
N CYS A 14 -13.02 -7.54 5.93
CA CYS A 14 -13.45 -7.32 4.54
C CYS A 14 -14.33 -8.47 4.04
N ASN A 15 -14.01 -9.73 4.37
CA ASN A 15 -14.82 -10.88 3.95
C ASN A 15 -16.12 -11.08 4.78
N SER A 16 -16.12 -10.69 6.06
CA SER A 16 -17.26 -10.95 6.95
C SER A 16 -18.27 -9.79 7.01
N LEU A 17 -17.78 -8.54 7.04
CA LEU A 17 -18.64 -7.35 7.15
C LEU A 17 -19.22 -6.92 5.80
N CYS A 18 -18.48 -7.08 4.71
CA CYS A 18 -18.99 -6.77 3.38
C CYS A 18 -20.19 -7.64 2.98
N LYS A 19 -20.28 -8.87 3.51
CA LYS A 19 -21.41 -9.78 3.22
C LYS A 19 -22.66 -9.55 4.07
N LYS A 20 -22.58 -8.85 5.21
CA LYS A 20 -23.71 -8.79 6.17
C LYS A 20 -24.41 -7.45 6.34
N GLN A 21 -23.82 -6.31 5.95
CA GLN A 21 -24.42 -5.00 6.24
C GLN A 21 -24.77 -4.13 5.04
N ILE A 22 -24.48 -4.58 3.82
CA ILE A 22 -24.77 -3.80 2.59
C ILE A 22 -26.04 -4.31 1.86
N THR A 23 -26.87 -5.12 2.50
CA THR A 23 -28.09 -5.70 1.89
C THR A 23 -29.31 -4.78 1.90
N ALA A 24 -29.18 -3.52 2.26
CA ALA A 24 -30.26 -2.57 2.20
C ALA A 24 -30.01 -1.53 1.09
N SER A 25 -30.62 -1.73 -0.06
CA SER A 25 -31.02 -0.69 -1.03
C SER A 25 -30.03 -0.19 -2.08
N TYR A 26 -28.91 -0.88 -2.38
CA TYR A 26 -28.16 -0.61 -3.61
C TYR A 26 -28.13 -1.87 -4.48
N SER A 27 -28.51 -1.76 -5.73
CA SER A 27 -28.27 -2.79 -6.75
C SER A 27 -26.76 -2.97 -6.88
N LEU A 28 -26.21 -3.93 -6.15
CA LEU A 28 -24.77 -4.25 -6.09
C LEU A 28 -24.37 -5.01 -7.36
N SER A 29 -24.40 -4.35 -8.50
CA SER A 29 -23.76 -4.88 -9.69
C SER A 29 -22.27 -4.49 -9.65
N TRP A 30 -21.44 -5.32 -9.01
CA TRP A 30 -20.01 -5.18 -9.11
C TRP A 30 -19.56 -5.52 -10.52
N GLU A 31 -18.77 -4.65 -11.12
CA GLU A 31 -18.19 -4.91 -12.43
C GLU A 31 -17.04 -5.91 -12.33
N GLN A 32 -16.97 -6.79 -13.34
CA GLN A 32 -15.82 -7.69 -13.50
C GLN A 32 -15.09 -7.36 -14.79
N ARG A 33 -13.81 -6.98 -14.67
CA ARG A 33 -12.96 -6.67 -15.83
C ARG A 33 -11.54 -7.21 -15.63
N LYS A 34 -10.83 -7.38 -16.73
CA LYS A 34 -9.39 -7.69 -16.72
C LYS A 34 -8.58 -6.43 -16.45
N ALA A 35 -7.42 -6.59 -15.81
CA ALA A 35 -6.52 -5.48 -15.52
C ALA A 35 -6.15 -4.67 -16.77
N LYS A 36 -6.00 -5.31 -17.94
CA LYS A 36 -5.69 -4.64 -19.21
C LYS A 36 -6.75 -3.62 -19.66
N GLU A 37 -7.97 -3.73 -19.16
CA GLU A 37 -9.08 -2.80 -19.46
C GLU A 37 -9.12 -1.63 -18.48
N LEU A 38 -8.50 -1.80 -17.33
CA LEU A 38 -8.52 -0.86 -16.20
C LEU A 38 -7.27 0.00 -16.12
N PHE A 39 -6.12 -0.59 -16.46
CA PHE A 39 -4.82 0.02 -16.16
C PHE A 39 -3.97 0.23 -17.42
N VAL A 40 -3.23 1.32 -17.39
CA VAL A 40 -2.26 1.69 -18.41
C VAL A 40 -0.92 2.04 -17.75
N SER A 41 0.18 1.52 -18.29
CA SER A 41 1.52 1.87 -17.82
C SER A 41 1.93 3.23 -18.38
N THR A 42 2.70 3.97 -17.57
CA THR A 42 3.28 5.25 -17.94
C THR A 42 4.81 5.20 -17.81
N ALA A 43 5.52 5.86 -18.71
CA ALA A 43 6.98 5.93 -18.70
C ALA A 43 7.46 7.37 -18.99
N ASP A 44 6.77 8.34 -18.41
CA ASP A 44 7.11 9.77 -18.53
C ASP A 44 8.43 10.04 -17.80
N LYS A 45 9.36 10.77 -18.45
CA LYS A 45 10.73 11.02 -17.99
C LYS A 45 11.13 12.47 -18.25
N GLY A 46 12.27 12.88 -17.67
CA GLY A 46 12.83 14.21 -17.93
C GLY A 46 12.43 15.25 -16.91
N TYR A 47 12.15 14.84 -15.67
CA TYR A 47 11.77 15.70 -14.54
C TYR A 47 12.78 15.63 -13.39
N PRO A 48 14.07 15.96 -13.61
CA PRO A 48 15.09 15.81 -12.56
C PRO A 48 14.90 16.75 -11.36
N GLU A 49 14.03 17.77 -11.50
CA GLU A 49 13.67 18.71 -10.44
C GLU A 49 12.68 18.13 -9.40
N LEU A 50 11.99 17.06 -9.75
CA LEU A 50 11.03 16.43 -8.86
C LEU A 50 11.72 15.58 -7.78
N PRO A 51 11.11 15.43 -6.59
CA PRO A 51 11.66 14.62 -5.53
C PRO A 51 11.76 13.15 -5.93
N VAL A 52 12.87 12.52 -5.57
CA VAL A 52 13.03 11.08 -5.78
C VAL A 52 12.20 10.31 -4.76
N LEU A 53 11.39 9.38 -5.25
CA LEU A 53 10.53 8.54 -4.44
C LEU A 53 11.10 7.13 -4.26
N SER A 54 10.88 6.57 -3.08
CA SER A 54 11.19 5.19 -2.74
C SER A 54 9.91 4.42 -2.50
N ALA A 55 9.81 3.22 -3.08
CA ALA A 55 8.71 2.30 -2.80
C ALA A 55 8.93 1.59 -1.45
N THR A 56 7.92 1.62 -0.60
CA THR A 56 7.89 0.90 0.68
C THR A 56 6.77 -0.15 0.67
N GLN A 57 6.88 -1.14 1.57
CA GLN A 57 5.88 -2.22 1.64
C GLN A 57 4.61 -1.82 2.38
N ASP A 58 4.67 -0.80 3.22
CA ASP A 58 3.61 -0.41 4.16
C ASP A 58 3.07 1.00 3.93
N ARG A 59 3.92 1.94 3.47
CA ARG A 59 3.56 3.36 3.30
C ARG A 59 3.38 3.77 1.84
N GLY A 60 3.51 2.83 0.87
CA GLY A 60 3.47 3.15 -0.55
C GLY A 60 4.72 3.90 -1.01
N MET A 61 4.53 4.88 -1.91
CA MET A 61 5.62 5.74 -2.37
C MET A 61 5.84 6.89 -1.39
N ILE A 62 7.06 7.03 -0.90
CA ILE A 62 7.47 8.10 0.01
C ILE A 62 8.70 8.83 -0.55
N ARG A 63 8.95 10.03 -0.09
CA ARG A 63 10.17 10.73 -0.43
C ARG A 63 11.39 9.95 0.08
N ARG A 64 12.43 9.92 -0.72
CA ARG A 64 13.65 9.15 -0.38
C ARG A 64 14.34 9.70 0.87
N ASP A 65 14.32 11.00 1.08
CA ASP A 65 14.87 11.66 2.26
C ASP A 65 14.14 11.32 3.57
N GLU A 66 12.88 10.90 3.49
CA GLU A 66 12.10 10.42 4.63
C GLU A 66 12.34 8.92 4.94
N ASN A 67 13.09 8.24 4.07
CA ASN A 67 13.41 6.84 4.26
C ASN A 67 14.71 6.76 5.09
N SER A 68 14.69 6.06 6.23
CA SER A 68 15.85 5.86 7.10
C SER A 68 17.01 5.09 6.43
N ILE A 69 16.80 4.56 5.23
CA ILE A 69 17.82 3.87 4.44
C ILE A 69 18.42 4.86 3.44
N ASN A 70 19.67 5.25 3.70
CA ASN A 70 20.41 6.15 2.81
C ASN A 70 20.89 5.35 1.56
N ILE A 71 20.08 5.37 0.50
CA ILE A 71 20.43 4.72 -0.78
C ILE A 71 21.14 5.76 -1.63
N PHE A 72 22.46 5.58 -1.76
CA PHE A 72 23.28 6.42 -2.64
C PHE A 72 22.79 6.27 -4.10
N HIS A 73 22.59 7.38 -4.79
CA HIS A 73 22.29 7.41 -6.22
C HIS A 73 23.01 8.58 -6.88
N ASP A 74 23.38 8.42 -8.14
CA ASP A 74 24.01 9.49 -8.92
C ASP A 74 22.91 10.41 -9.48
N LYS A 75 22.94 11.69 -9.09
CA LYS A 75 22.01 12.73 -9.60
C LYS A 75 21.98 12.84 -11.11
N LYS A 76 23.08 12.50 -11.79
CA LYS A 76 23.14 12.50 -13.26
C LYS A 76 22.12 11.54 -13.92
N ASN A 77 21.70 10.51 -13.20
CA ASN A 77 20.78 9.50 -13.72
C ASN A 77 19.29 9.87 -13.51
N GLU A 78 18.99 10.95 -12.78
CA GLU A 78 17.62 11.35 -12.45
C GLU A 78 16.78 11.73 -13.68
N ALA A 79 17.41 12.25 -14.73
CA ALA A 79 16.74 12.51 -16.01
C ALA A 79 16.15 11.25 -16.67
N GLY A 80 16.70 10.07 -16.37
CA GLY A 80 16.20 8.78 -16.84
C GLY A 80 15.11 8.17 -15.96
N TYR A 81 14.80 8.78 -14.80
CA TYR A 81 13.80 8.30 -13.87
C TYR A 81 12.40 8.53 -14.43
N LYS A 82 11.47 7.66 -14.02
CA LYS A 82 10.05 7.75 -14.41
C LYS A 82 9.27 8.61 -13.44
N ARG A 83 8.48 9.52 -13.98
CA ARG A 83 7.55 10.35 -13.21
C ARG A 83 6.43 9.48 -12.65
N VAL A 84 6.05 9.76 -11.42
CA VAL A 84 4.91 9.18 -10.71
C VAL A 84 3.99 10.31 -10.28
N LEU A 85 2.72 10.22 -10.65
CA LEU A 85 1.70 11.18 -10.26
C LEU A 85 0.91 10.67 -9.05
N PRO A 86 0.27 11.57 -8.26
CA PRO A 86 -0.66 11.17 -7.23
C PRO A 86 -1.77 10.27 -7.78
N GLY A 87 -2.10 9.20 -7.06
CA GLY A 87 -3.10 8.22 -7.48
C GLY A 87 -2.57 7.10 -8.37
N GLN A 88 -1.31 7.15 -8.81
CA GLN A 88 -0.68 6.07 -9.55
C GLN A 88 -0.09 5.00 -8.63
N PHE A 89 0.21 3.86 -9.23
CA PHE A 89 0.78 2.69 -8.59
C PHE A 89 2.11 2.32 -9.20
N VAL A 90 2.97 1.70 -8.39
CA VAL A 90 4.31 1.28 -8.79
C VAL A 90 4.52 -0.19 -8.48
N ILE A 91 4.88 -0.97 -9.51
CA ILE A 91 5.41 -2.32 -9.36
C ILE A 91 6.91 -2.20 -9.13
N HIS A 92 7.36 -2.59 -7.94
CA HIS A 92 8.77 -2.55 -7.54
C HIS A 92 9.28 -3.97 -7.25
N LEU A 93 10.58 -4.12 -7.02
CA LEU A 93 11.25 -5.43 -6.87
C LEU A 93 10.67 -6.32 -5.77
N ARG A 94 10.02 -5.76 -4.75
CA ARG A 94 9.41 -6.51 -3.63
C ARG A 94 7.88 -6.51 -3.65
N SER A 95 7.26 -6.12 -4.76
CA SER A 95 5.80 -6.08 -4.86
C SER A 95 5.13 -7.45 -4.66
N PHE A 96 5.84 -8.54 -4.90
CA PHE A 96 5.36 -9.90 -4.60
C PHE A 96 5.19 -10.18 -3.09
N GLN A 97 5.79 -9.38 -2.21
CA GLN A 97 5.70 -9.52 -0.75
C GLN A 97 4.66 -8.59 -0.12
N GLY A 98 4.57 -7.35 -0.61
CA GLY A 98 3.78 -6.27 -0.02
C GLY A 98 2.65 -5.73 -0.91
N GLY A 99 2.56 -6.17 -2.16
CA GLY A 99 1.66 -5.59 -3.14
C GLY A 99 2.27 -4.39 -3.88
N PHE A 100 1.45 -3.65 -4.60
CA PHE A 100 1.89 -2.49 -5.35
C PHE A 100 1.93 -1.24 -4.47
N ALA A 101 2.94 -0.40 -4.68
CA ALA A 101 3.08 0.84 -3.94
C ALA A 101 2.18 1.93 -4.56
N HIS A 102 1.27 2.49 -3.76
CA HIS A 102 0.44 3.64 -4.13
C HIS A 102 1.22 4.94 -3.91
N SER A 103 1.08 5.91 -4.79
CA SER A 103 1.65 7.24 -4.62
C SER A 103 0.57 8.28 -4.29
N ALA A 104 0.71 8.94 -3.14
CA ALA A 104 -0.10 10.09 -2.78
C ALA A 104 0.56 11.43 -3.20
N ILE A 105 1.82 11.38 -3.63
CA ILE A 105 2.64 12.54 -3.97
C ILE A 105 3.23 12.40 -5.36
N GLU A 106 3.56 13.53 -5.97
CA GLU A 106 4.29 13.58 -7.22
C GLU A 106 5.80 13.46 -7.00
N GLY A 107 6.49 12.77 -7.91
CA GLY A 107 7.93 12.63 -7.89
C GLY A 107 8.45 11.70 -8.98
N ILE A 108 9.71 11.29 -8.87
CA ILE A 108 10.37 10.41 -9.81
C ILE A 108 10.85 9.13 -9.14
N THR A 109 10.86 8.02 -9.87
CA THR A 109 11.29 6.72 -9.37
C THR A 109 12.20 5.99 -10.34
N SER A 110 12.83 4.92 -9.87
CA SER A 110 13.77 4.12 -10.66
C SER A 110 13.17 3.69 -12.02
N PRO A 111 13.95 3.75 -13.11
CA PRO A 111 13.53 3.27 -14.42
C PRO A 111 13.20 1.77 -14.45
N ALA A 112 13.73 1.00 -13.49
CA ALA A 112 13.48 -0.44 -13.36
C ALA A 112 12.05 -0.75 -12.85
N TYR A 113 11.35 0.24 -12.28
CA TYR A 113 10.00 0.05 -11.78
C TYR A 113 8.97 0.31 -12.88
N THR A 114 7.84 -0.38 -12.81
CA THR A 114 6.70 -0.11 -13.68
C THR A 114 5.72 0.81 -12.98
N VAL A 115 5.51 2.00 -13.55
CA VAL A 115 4.51 2.96 -13.10
C VAL A 115 3.26 2.75 -13.93
N PHE A 116 2.09 2.71 -13.29
CA PHE A 116 0.81 2.56 -13.98
C PHE A 116 -0.31 3.29 -13.24
N GLY A 117 -1.36 3.62 -13.97
CA GLY A 117 -2.56 4.26 -13.45
C GLY A 117 -3.80 3.71 -14.12
N PHE A 118 -4.95 4.34 -13.87
CA PHE A 118 -6.19 3.97 -14.51
C PHE A 118 -6.28 4.52 -15.93
N SER A 119 -6.87 3.73 -16.82
CA SER A 119 -7.24 4.19 -18.17
C SER A 119 -8.34 5.26 -18.10
N GLU A 120 -9.25 5.14 -17.12
CA GLU A 120 -10.38 6.05 -16.87
C GLU A 120 -10.36 6.48 -15.39
N PRO A 121 -9.49 7.46 -15.00
CA PRO A 121 -9.31 7.84 -13.59
C PRO A 121 -10.58 8.36 -12.91
N GLU A 122 -11.50 8.93 -13.71
CA GLU A 122 -12.78 9.44 -13.21
C GLU A 122 -13.71 8.35 -12.70
N LYS A 123 -13.52 7.09 -13.11
CA LYS A 123 -14.36 5.94 -12.71
C LYS A 123 -13.83 5.19 -11.49
N HIS A 124 -12.61 5.49 -11.07
CA HIS A 124 -11.91 4.74 -10.01
C HIS A 124 -11.45 5.65 -8.89
N ASP A 125 -11.31 5.06 -7.70
CA ASP A 125 -10.75 5.71 -6.51
C ASP A 125 -9.43 5.02 -6.13
N SER A 126 -8.31 5.71 -6.27
CA SER A 126 -6.98 5.15 -6.03
C SER A 126 -6.76 4.71 -4.59
N GLU A 127 -7.41 5.36 -3.60
CA GLU A 127 -7.33 4.94 -2.20
C GLU A 127 -8.01 3.60 -1.95
N TYR A 128 -9.14 3.33 -2.63
CA TYR A 128 -9.76 2.00 -2.62
C TYR A 128 -8.81 0.94 -3.21
N TRP A 129 -8.22 1.22 -4.37
CA TRP A 129 -7.34 0.29 -5.04
C TRP A 129 -6.02 0.07 -4.31
N LYS A 130 -5.54 1.05 -3.53
CA LYS A 130 -4.45 0.85 -2.57
C LYS A 130 -4.74 -0.34 -1.64
N TYR A 131 -5.94 -0.43 -1.11
CA TYR A 131 -6.34 -1.55 -0.26
C TYR A 131 -6.49 -2.87 -1.02
N VAL A 132 -6.99 -2.82 -2.25
CA VAL A 132 -7.07 -4.02 -3.11
C VAL A 132 -5.66 -4.56 -3.36
N PHE A 133 -4.71 -3.72 -3.77
CA PHE A 133 -3.36 -4.13 -4.15
C PHE A 133 -2.45 -4.51 -2.97
N THR A 134 -2.79 -4.13 -1.77
CA THR A 134 -2.09 -4.56 -0.54
C THR A 134 -2.78 -5.71 0.17
N SER A 135 -3.93 -6.17 -0.33
CA SER A 135 -4.68 -7.27 0.27
C SER A 135 -3.93 -8.61 0.13
N LYS A 136 -4.08 -9.49 1.13
CA LYS A 136 -3.49 -10.82 1.08
C LYS A 136 -3.99 -11.66 -0.08
N SER A 137 -5.26 -11.51 -0.46
CA SER A 137 -5.85 -12.21 -1.59
C SER A 137 -5.17 -11.81 -2.89
N PHE A 138 -4.90 -10.52 -3.08
CA PHE A 138 -4.18 -10.04 -4.24
C PHE A 138 -2.72 -10.50 -4.25
N ILE A 139 -2.01 -10.40 -3.12
CA ILE A 139 -0.62 -10.84 -3.02
C ILE A 139 -0.48 -12.34 -3.38
N ARG A 140 -1.38 -13.20 -2.92
CA ARG A 140 -1.41 -14.62 -3.32
C ARG A 140 -1.64 -14.79 -4.82
N ARG A 141 -2.46 -13.95 -5.44
CA ARG A 141 -2.66 -13.98 -6.90
C ARG A 141 -1.41 -13.52 -7.66
N LEU A 142 -0.63 -12.60 -7.11
CA LEU A 142 0.65 -12.22 -7.69
C LEU A 142 1.65 -13.37 -7.73
N GLU A 143 1.58 -14.31 -6.79
CA GLU A 143 2.44 -15.51 -6.80
C GLU A 143 2.24 -16.37 -8.05
N THR A 144 1.04 -16.36 -8.63
CA THR A 144 0.73 -17.12 -9.87
C THR A 144 1.26 -16.45 -11.13
N VAL A 145 1.58 -15.16 -11.07
CA VAL A 145 2.09 -14.33 -12.18
C VAL A 145 3.52 -13.83 -11.92
N THR A 146 4.23 -14.46 -11.01
CA THR A 146 5.60 -14.10 -10.65
C THR A 146 6.59 -15.06 -11.27
N TYR A 147 7.51 -14.55 -12.09
CA TYR A 147 8.57 -15.32 -12.73
C TYR A 147 9.88 -15.27 -11.93
N GLY A 148 10.59 -16.41 -11.88
CA GLY A 148 11.95 -16.53 -11.35
C GLY A 148 12.10 -17.45 -10.13
N ILE A 149 13.10 -18.35 -10.21
CA ILE A 149 13.36 -19.40 -9.20
C ILE A 149 14.50 -19.03 -8.23
N ARG A 150 15.27 -17.95 -8.50
CA ARG A 150 16.39 -17.50 -7.66
C ARG A 150 16.37 -15.98 -7.52
N ASP A 151 16.57 -15.46 -6.32
CA ASP A 151 16.85 -14.07 -5.88
C ASP A 151 16.29 -12.86 -6.69
N GLY A 152 15.59 -13.10 -7.80
CA GLY A 152 15.08 -12.11 -8.75
C GLY A 152 13.64 -12.37 -9.16
N ARG A 153 12.74 -12.71 -8.23
CA ARG A 153 11.30 -12.74 -8.55
C ARG A 153 10.86 -11.33 -8.95
N SER A 154 10.45 -11.16 -10.19
CA SER A 154 9.81 -9.94 -10.67
C SER A 154 8.39 -10.25 -11.13
N ILE A 155 7.51 -9.27 -10.97
CA ILE A 155 6.15 -9.36 -11.50
C ILE A 155 6.19 -8.79 -12.90
N SER A 156 5.82 -9.60 -13.89
CA SER A 156 5.60 -9.13 -15.24
C SER A 156 4.34 -8.26 -15.29
N TYR A 157 4.47 -7.05 -15.82
CA TYR A 157 3.32 -6.17 -16.01
C TYR A 157 2.29 -6.78 -16.97
N GLU A 158 2.76 -7.46 -18.00
CA GLU A 158 1.92 -8.13 -19.00
C GLU A 158 1.08 -9.26 -18.36
N GLU A 159 1.68 -10.03 -17.47
CA GLU A 159 0.96 -11.08 -16.74
C GLU A 159 -0.01 -10.48 -15.71
N PHE A 160 0.37 -9.40 -15.03
CA PHE A 160 -0.56 -8.65 -14.20
C PHE A 160 -1.81 -8.22 -14.99
N LEU A 161 -1.65 -7.78 -16.23
CA LEU A 161 -2.75 -7.37 -17.10
C LEU A 161 -3.75 -8.49 -17.42
N THR A 162 -3.38 -9.75 -17.23
CA THR A 162 -4.29 -10.90 -17.40
C THR A 162 -5.24 -11.12 -16.23
N LEU A 163 -4.91 -10.57 -15.05
CA LEU A 163 -5.71 -10.76 -13.84
C LEU A 163 -7.08 -10.10 -13.97
N GLY A 164 -8.13 -10.81 -13.51
CA GLY A 164 -9.47 -10.26 -13.42
C GLY A 164 -9.71 -9.57 -12.07
N PHE A 165 -10.43 -8.48 -12.07
CA PHE A 165 -10.86 -7.76 -10.87
C PHE A 165 -12.37 -7.64 -10.83
N VAL A 166 -12.93 -7.71 -9.61
CA VAL A 166 -14.33 -7.44 -9.33
C VAL A 166 -14.35 -6.25 -8.38
N TYR A 167 -15.03 -5.18 -8.76
CA TYR A 167 -15.01 -3.91 -8.03
C TYR A 167 -16.36 -3.20 -8.10
N PRO A 168 -16.72 -2.39 -7.09
CA PRO A 168 -17.98 -1.65 -7.04
C PRO A 168 -17.90 -0.32 -7.81
N SER A 169 -19.01 0.42 -7.83
CA SER A 169 -19.06 1.78 -8.35
C SER A 169 -18.07 2.71 -7.64
N LYS A 170 -17.62 3.80 -8.30
CA LYS A 170 -16.70 4.77 -7.71
C LYS A 170 -17.19 5.33 -6.37
N ALA A 171 -18.46 5.63 -6.26
CA ALA A 171 -19.05 6.15 -5.01
C ALA A 171 -18.89 5.15 -3.86
N GLU A 172 -19.08 3.87 -4.13
CA GLU A 172 -18.91 2.80 -3.16
C GLU A 172 -17.42 2.54 -2.87
N GLN A 173 -16.53 2.59 -3.89
CA GLN A 173 -15.08 2.54 -3.71
C GLN A 173 -14.63 3.60 -2.70
N THR A 174 -15.06 4.86 -2.89
CA THR A 174 -14.72 5.98 -1.99
C THR A 174 -15.27 5.76 -0.57
N ALA A 175 -16.49 5.24 -0.44
CA ALA A 175 -17.06 4.95 0.86
C ALA A 175 -16.28 3.85 1.60
N ILE A 176 -15.89 2.79 0.89
CA ILE A 176 -15.08 1.70 1.42
C ILE A 176 -13.70 2.22 1.85
N ALA A 177 -13.00 2.99 0.99
CA ALA A 177 -11.70 3.54 1.30
C ALA A 177 -11.72 4.37 2.58
N ARG A 178 -12.65 5.33 2.69
CA ARG A 178 -12.82 6.16 3.89
C ARG A 178 -13.11 5.35 5.16
N TYR A 179 -13.88 4.29 5.04
CA TYR A 179 -14.16 3.41 6.18
C TYR A 179 -12.90 2.68 6.64
N LEU A 180 -12.11 2.18 5.67
CA LEU A 180 -10.87 1.47 5.93
C LEU A 180 -9.79 2.39 6.52
N ASP A 181 -9.68 3.63 6.03
CA ASP A 181 -8.77 4.64 6.62
C ASP A 181 -9.13 4.93 8.07
N LYS A 182 -10.42 5.17 8.37
CA LYS A 182 -10.87 5.38 9.76
C LYS A 182 -10.56 4.18 10.68
N LEU A 183 -10.71 2.96 10.19
CA LEU A 183 -10.33 1.77 10.96
C LEU A 183 -8.82 1.70 11.21
N SER A 184 -8.02 2.03 10.20
CA SER A 184 -6.56 2.09 10.34
C SER A 184 -6.12 3.11 11.39
N ASP A 185 -6.72 4.30 11.38
CA ASP A 185 -6.46 5.36 12.35
C ASP A 185 -6.83 4.93 13.78
N LEU A 186 -8.00 4.31 13.95
CA LEU A 186 -8.45 3.80 15.25
C LEU A 186 -7.52 2.72 15.81
N ILE A 187 -7.04 1.81 14.94
CA ILE A 187 -6.09 0.77 15.33
C ILE A 187 -4.76 1.40 15.77
N THR A 188 -4.26 2.36 15.00
CA THR A 188 -3.02 3.08 15.32
C THR A 188 -3.13 3.83 16.63
N LEU A 189 -4.22 4.54 16.83
CA LEU A 189 -4.48 5.27 18.09
C LEU A 189 -4.56 4.32 19.29
N HIS A 190 -5.21 3.17 19.14
CA HIS A 190 -5.30 2.16 20.19
C HIS A 190 -3.94 1.55 20.53
N GLN A 191 -3.10 1.31 19.52
CA GLN A 191 -1.72 0.83 19.72
C GLN A 191 -0.87 1.86 20.44
N CYS A 192 -0.96 3.15 20.07
CA CYS A 192 -0.26 4.25 20.76
C CYS A 192 -0.69 4.34 22.24
N LYS A 193 -1.98 4.26 22.54
CA LYS A 193 -2.49 4.23 23.91
C LYS A 193 -1.87 3.09 24.73
N ARG A 194 -1.80 1.89 24.17
CA ARG A 194 -1.20 0.74 24.85
C ARG A 194 0.28 0.95 25.15
N ILE A 195 1.04 1.51 24.20
CA ILE A 195 2.47 1.79 24.38
C ILE A 195 2.67 2.82 25.48
N ILE A 196 1.91 3.91 25.47
CA ILE A 196 1.98 4.96 26.50
C ILE A 196 1.68 4.36 27.89
N MET A 197 0.63 3.56 28.02
CA MET A 197 0.28 2.91 29.28
C MET A 197 1.38 1.98 29.79
N LEU A 198 2.02 1.21 28.88
CA LEU A 198 3.17 0.35 29.25
C LEU A 198 4.37 1.18 29.71
N CYS A 199 4.66 2.30 29.04
CA CYS A 199 5.72 3.23 29.46
C CYS A 199 5.45 3.79 30.85
N PHE A 200 4.22 4.22 31.15
CA PHE A 200 3.86 4.69 32.49
C PHE A 200 4.02 3.61 33.57
N LEU A 201 3.60 2.39 33.30
CA LEU A 201 3.76 1.27 34.24
C LEU A 201 5.24 0.96 34.48
N PHE A 202 6.05 1.00 33.42
CA PHE A 202 7.49 0.75 33.53
C PHE A 202 8.21 1.85 34.32
N THR A 203 7.91 3.11 34.07
CA THR A 203 8.48 4.24 34.82
C THR A 203 8.06 4.21 36.30
N SER A 204 6.78 3.90 36.59
CA SER A 204 6.31 3.75 37.97
C SER A 204 7.03 2.62 38.70
N TYR A 205 7.23 1.48 38.05
CA TYR A 205 7.96 0.33 38.62
C TYR A 205 9.42 0.66 38.89
N THR A 206 10.11 1.34 37.95
CA THR A 206 11.51 1.74 38.14
C THR A 206 11.69 2.72 39.30
N MET A 207 10.76 3.66 39.47
CA MET A 207 10.78 4.60 40.59
C MET A 207 10.57 3.89 41.95
N GLN A 208 9.70 2.89 42.02
CA GLN A 208 9.53 2.08 43.23
C GLN A 208 10.77 1.27 43.60
N VAL A 209 11.43 0.67 42.60
CA VAL A 209 12.65 -0.11 42.82
C VAL A 209 13.83 0.78 43.30
N LEU A 210 13.90 2.02 42.79
CA LEU A 210 14.92 2.99 43.23
C LEU A 210 14.68 3.48 44.66
N GLN A 211 13.42 3.65 45.11
CA GLN A 211 13.11 4.01 46.48
C GLN A 211 13.49 2.92 47.49
N ILE A 212 13.39 1.64 47.12
CA ILE A 212 13.75 0.50 47.99
C ILE A 212 15.29 0.39 48.16
N ARG A 213 16.08 0.95 47.24
CA ARG A 213 17.55 0.92 47.32
C ARG A 213 18.18 2.08 48.12
N CYS A 214 17.38 3.06 48.51
CA CYS A 214 17.81 4.22 49.29
C CYS A 214 17.46 4.15 50.78
N VAL A 215 16.97 3.01 51.27
CA VAL A 215 16.79 2.66 52.66
C VAL A 215 17.75 1.54 53.05
#